data_728141a616fe2f880d26cbf9a2e04405
#
_entry.id   728141a616fe2f880d26cbf9a2e04405
#
_cell.length_a   1.000
_cell.length_b   1.000
_cell.length_c   1.000
_cell.angle_alpha   90.00
_cell.angle_beta   90.00
_cell.angle_gamma   90.00
#
_symmetry.space_group_name_H-M   'P 1'
#
loop_
_entity.id
_entity.type
_entity.pdbx_description
1 polymer ?
#
loop_
_entity_poly.entity_id
_entity_poly.type
_entity_poly.pdbx_seq_one_letter_code
_entity_poly.pdbx_strand_id
1 'polypeptide(L)'
;TFTNQWAALVIKFRWWIVVASITFALGLASQGKMEFDGDYHAFFSESNPELEAFDALQEKYTKDDNILIALVPKNRDVFTKYNLEAIEYLTAQSWNTPYSTRVDAITNYQHTRAEGDDLFVEDLSYESHLKLDTDIESIKKIALREPLLINRILNKDGSVTAINITVKLPGIDSEKVIPEITTATRNMISEFEIKYPQFKTYVSGTVPLNTAFFESSQKDLALIGAMFLIVILVTLVMTRNLFATLATLIVVM
;
A
#
# COMPACT_ATOMS: atom_id res chain seq x y z
N THR A 1 37.12 -50.10 -6.51
CA THR A 1 37.32 -48.68 -6.20
C THR A 1 36.03 -48.14 -5.56
N PHE A 2 36.20 -47.27 -4.55
CA PHE A 2 35.12 -46.70 -3.73
C PHE A 2 33.94 -46.12 -4.54
N THR A 3 34.20 -45.46 -5.65
CA THR A 3 33.20 -44.92 -6.60
C THR A 3 32.27 -45.95 -7.21
N ASN A 4 32.76 -47.14 -7.56
CA ASN A 4 31.95 -48.20 -8.17
C ASN A 4 30.98 -48.85 -7.15
N GLN A 5 31.40 -48.92 -5.89
CA GLN A 5 30.53 -49.43 -4.82
C GLN A 5 29.39 -48.49 -4.51
N TRP A 6 29.65 -47.17 -4.47
CA TRP A 6 28.60 -46.13 -4.30
C TRP A 6 27.62 -46.14 -5.48
N ALA A 7 28.12 -46.20 -6.70
CA ALA A 7 27.24 -46.26 -7.90
C ALA A 7 26.35 -47.49 -7.85
N ALA A 8 26.85 -48.66 -7.52
CA ALA A 8 26.09 -49.89 -7.40
C ALA A 8 25.02 -49.80 -6.29
N LEU A 9 25.35 -49.14 -5.16
CA LEU A 9 24.44 -48.96 -4.05
C LEU A 9 23.30 -47.99 -4.44
N VAL A 10 23.61 -46.86 -5.09
CA VAL A 10 22.62 -45.91 -5.59
C VAL A 10 21.67 -46.54 -6.61
N ILE A 11 22.20 -47.34 -7.55
CA ILE A 11 21.39 -48.05 -8.56
C ILE A 11 20.49 -49.11 -7.91
N LYS A 12 21.00 -49.84 -6.89
CA LYS A 12 20.27 -50.84 -6.16
C LYS A 12 19.08 -50.27 -5.37
N PHE A 13 19.32 -49.11 -4.72
CA PHE A 13 18.32 -48.46 -3.86
C PHE A 13 17.66 -47.24 -4.53
N ARG A 14 17.75 -47.10 -5.85
CA ARG A 14 17.25 -45.93 -6.61
C ARG A 14 15.82 -45.53 -6.25
N TRP A 15 14.91 -46.46 -6.13
CA TRP A 15 13.50 -46.20 -5.82
C TRP A 15 13.33 -45.69 -4.38
N TRP A 16 14.09 -46.26 -3.44
CA TRP A 16 14.08 -45.79 -2.04
C TRP A 16 14.67 -44.40 -1.90
N ILE A 17 15.73 -44.07 -2.62
CA ILE A 17 16.31 -42.73 -2.64
C ILE A 17 15.33 -41.72 -3.21
N VAL A 18 14.66 -42.04 -4.32
CA VAL A 18 13.63 -41.15 -4.91
C VAL A 18 12.47 -40.93 -3.93
N VAL A 19 11.92 -42.02 -3.35
CA VAL A 19 10.83 -41.90 -2.36
C VAL A 19 11.28 -41.06 -1.15
N ALA A 20 12.47 -41.31 -0.62
CA ALA A 20 13.02 -40.57 0.51
C ALA A 20 13.19 -39.07 0.19
N SER A 21 13.72 -38.75 -1.03
CA SER A 21 13.88 -37.37 -1.47
C SER A 21 12.54 -36.64 -1.62
N ILE A 22 11.54 -37.31 -2.23
CA ILE A 22 10.18 -36.73 -2.38
C ILE A 22 9.52 -36.55 -1.00
N THR A 23 9.64 -37.54 -0.13
CA THR A 23 9.06 -37.43 1.23
C THR A 23 9.73 -36.32 2.03
N PHE A 24 11.06 -36.16 1.90
CA PHE A 24 11.82 -35.10 2.55
C PHE A 24 11.42 -33.73 2.00
N ALA A 25 11.31 -33.58 0.68
CA ALA A 25 10.89 -32.33 0.04
C ALA A 25 9.46 -31.94 0.43
N LEU A 26 8.51 -32.91 0.43
CA LEU A 26 7.15 -32.69 0.89
C LEU A 26 7.08 -32.36 2.38
N GLY A 27 7.91 -33.00 3.19
CA GLY A 27 8.03 -32.70 4.62
C GLY A 27 8.52 -31.27 4.88
N LEU A 28 9.51 -30.79 4.12
CA LEU A 28 9.97 -29.41 4.18
C LEU A 28 8.91 -28.43 3.68
N ALA A 29 8.27 -28.73 2.55
CA ALA A 29 7.22 -27.90 1.97
C ALA A 29 6.00 -27.77 2.91
N SER A 30 5.66 -28.83 3.67
CA SER A 30 4.56 -28.78 4.63
C SER A 30 4.81 -27.95 5.88
N GLN A 31 6.08 -27.64 6.17
CA GLN A 31 6.46 -26.75 7.28
C GLN A 31 6.55 -25.28 6.83
N GLY A 32 6.72 -25.04 5.53
CA GLY A 32 6.70 -23.71 4.95
C GLY A 32 5.25 -23.23 4.81
N LYS A 33 4.85 -22.23 5.58
CA LYS A 33 3.67 -21.47 5.25
C LYS A 33 4.03 -20.60 4.04
N MET A 34 3.45 -20.87 2.88
CA MET A 34 3.48 -19.96 1.74
C MET A 34 2.50 -18.80 2.00
N GLU A 35 2.73 -18.05 3.06
CA GLU A 35 2.06 -16.78 3.29
C GLU A 35 2.92 -15.72 2.59
N PHE A 36 2.33 -15.04 1.64
CA PHE A 36 2.97 -13.90 1.02
C PHE A 36 2.84 -12.72 1.98
N ASP A 37 3.90 -12.41 2.68
CA ASP A 37 3.96 -11.24 3.54
C ASP A 37 4.14 -9.98 2.67
N GLY A 38 3.08 -9.20 2.53
CA GLY A 38 3.09 -7.91 1.83
C GLY A 38 3.59 -6.76 2.72
N ASP A 39 4.02 -7.04 3.95
CA ASP A 39 4.56 -6.02 4.84
C ASP A 39 5.99 -5.64 4.39
N TYR A 40 6.28 -4.34 4.39
CA TYR A 40 7.63 -3.83 4.07
C TYR A 40 8.71 -4.37 5.03
N HIS A 41 8.35 -4.81 6.24
CA HIS A 41 9.26 -5.44 7.20
C HIS A 41 9.95 -6.67 6.62
N ALA A 42 9.30 -7.42 5.73
CA ALA A 42 9.86 -8.60 5.09
C ALA A 42 11.12 -8.29 4.24
N PHE A 43 11.32 -7.01 3.84
CA PHE A 43 12.48 -6.58 3.07
C PHE A 43 13.69 -6.18 3.93
N PHE A 44 13.52 -6.14 5.24
CA PHE A 44 14.59 -5.80 6.19
C PHE A 44 14.99 -7.01 7.01
N SER A 45 16.25 -7.03 7.44
CA SER A 45 16.71 -8.05 8.41
C SER A 45 16.06 -7.78 9.77
N GLU A 46 15.60 -8.84 10.45
CA GLU A 46 15.05 -8.76 11.82
C GLU A 46 16.02 -8.10 12.83
N SER A 47 17.33 -8.14 12.54
CA SER A 47 18.38 -7.52 13.35
C SER A 47 18.78 -6.11 12.90
N ASN A 48 18.00 -5.45 12.05
CA ASN A 48 18.29 -4.09 11.62
C ASN A 48 17.99 -3.08 12.75
N PRO A 49 19.00 -2.37 13.28
CA PRO A 49 18.81 -1.48 14.42
C PRO A 49 17.92 -0.27 14.09
N GLU A 50 17.85 0.14 12.82
CA GLU A 50 16.97 1.23 12.38
C GLU A 50 15.52 0.78 12.35
N LEU A 51 15.27 -0.49 11.98
CA LEU A 51 13.95 -1.09 12.01
C LEU A 51 13.45 -1.26 13.46
N GLU A 52 14.30 -1.79 14.35
CA GLU A 52 13.97 -1.91 15.78
C GLU A 52 13.64 -0.55 16.42
N ALA A 53 14.41 0.49 16.09
CA ALA A 53 14.15 1.85 16.58
C ALA A 53 12.84 2.42 16.02
N PHE A 54 12.53 2.14 14.77
CA PHE A 54 11.28 2.55 14.11
C PHE A 54 10.08 1.83 14.72
N ASP A 55 10.17 0.53 14.95
CA ASP A 55 9.11 -0.27 15.58
C ASP A 55 8.84 0.18 17.02
N ALA A 56 9.91 0.43 17.79
CA ALA A 56 9.78 0.98 19.14
C ALA A 56 9.11 2.37 19.14
N LEU A 57 9.38 3.19 18.11
CA LEU A 57 8.70 4.47 17.92
C LEU A 57 7.21 4.27 17.62
N GLN A 58 6.88 3.34 16.73
CA GLN A 58 5.50 3.03 16.37
C GLN A 58 4.71 2.43 17.55
N GLU A 59 5.33 1.58 18.35
CA GLU A 59 4.70 1.02 19.54
C GLU A 59 4.35 2.11 20.56
N LYS A 60 5.24 3.10 20.72
CA LYS A 60 5.06 4.20 21.66
C LYS A 60 4.09 5.28 21.19
N TYR A 61 4.08 5.59 19.87
CA TYR A 61 3.34 6.74 19.31
C TYR A 61 2.19 6.35 18.39
N THR A 62 1.88 5.07 18.27
CA THR A 62 0.88 4.48 17.37
C THR A 62 1.39 4.31 15.94
N LYS A 63 1.11 3.16 15.36
CA LYS A 63 1.36 2.88 13.93
C LYS A 63 0.31 3.63 13.12
N ASP A 64 0.73 4.66 12.41
CA ASP A 64 -0.11 5.49 11.55
C ASP A 64 0.03 5.04 10.09
N ASP A 65 -0.71 3.99 9.72
CA ASP A 65 -0.86 3.66 8.32
C ASP A 65 -1.77 4.70 7.66
N ASN A 66 -1.42 5.14 6.45
CA ASN A 66 -2.13 6.23 5.83
C ASN A 66 -2.44 6.02 4.34
N ILE A 67 -3.43 6.78 3.89
CA ILE A 67 -3.79 6.98 2.49
C ILE A 67 -3.75 8.47 2.23
N LEU A 68 -2.88 8.89 1.32
CA LEU A 68 -2.78 10.28 0.89
C LEU A 68 -3.41 10.42 -0.49
N ILE A 69 -4.47 11.22 -0.60
CA ILE A 69 -5.16 11.52 -1.85
C ILE A 69 -4.79 12.94 -2.28
N ALA A 70 -3.90 13.07 -3.25
CA ALA A 70 -3.54 14.37 -3.81
C ALA A 70 -4.57 14.79 -4.87
N LEU A 71 -5.01 16.04 -4.78
CA LEU A 71 -6.04 16.66 -5.60
C LEU A 71 -5.44 17.80 -6.42
N VAL A 72 -5.49 17.67 -7.74
CA VAL A 72 -4.96 18.66 -8.68
C VAL A 72 -6.12 19.21 -9.51
N PRO A 73 -6.63 20.41 -9.19
CA PRO A 73 -7.66 21.05 -10.00
C PRO A 73 -7.09 21.49 -11.35
N LYS A 74 -7.87 21.39 -12.42
CA LYS A 74 -7.46 21.78 -13.79
C LYS A 74 -7.09 23.25 -13.91
N ASN A 75 -7.75 24.13 -13.15
CA ASN A 75 -7.46 25.56 -13.09
C ASN A 75 -6.25 25.92 -12.22
N ARG A 76 -5.62 24.92 -11.58
CA ARG A 76 -4.44 25.10 -10.71
C ARG A 76 -4.66 26.09 -9.56
N ASP A 77 -5.88 26.23 -9.08
CA ASP A 77 -6.23 27.03 -7.90
C ASP A 77 -7.20 26.22 -7.00
N VAL A 78 -6.70 25.85 -5.84
CA VAL A 78 -7.48 25.12 -4.81
C VAL A 78 -8.56 26.03 -4.22
N PHE A 79 -8.30 27.35 -4.13
CA PHE A 79 -9.09 28.32 -3.42
C PHE A 79 -10.16 28.98 -4.29
N THR A 80 -10.99 28.15 -4.93
CA THR A 80 -12.24 28.58 -5.50
C THR A 80 -13.38 27.94 -4.74
N LYS A 81 -14.54 28.60 -4.68
CA LYS A 81 -15.73 28.08 -4.00
C LYS A 81 -16.05 26.64 -4.41
N TYR A 82 -16.07 26.39 -5.71
CA TYR A 82 -16.37 25.07 -6.26
C TYR A 82 -15.31 23.99 -5.93
N ASN A 83 -14.04 24.38 -5.87
CA ASN A 83 -12.96 23.45 -5.51
C ASN A 83 -12.95 23.17 -4.01
N LEU A 84 -13.17 24.17 -3.17
CA LEU A 84 -13.30 23.97 -1.72
C LEU A 84 -14.51 23.09 -1.37
N GLU A 85 -15.64 23.28 -2.03
CA GLU A 85 -16.81 22.42 -1.88
C GLU A 85 -16.53 20.96 -2.28
N ALA A 86 -15.80 20.74 -3.38
CA ALA A 86 -15.38 19.42 -3.79
C ALA A 86 -14.43 18.75 -2.78
N ILE A 87 -13.47 19.50 -2.23
CA ILE A 87 -12.54 19.01 -1.23
C ILE A 87 -13.28 18.67 0.07
N GLU A 88 -14.20 19.52 0.49
CA GLU A 88 -15.04 19.29 1.67
C GLU A 88 -15.89 18.03 1.50
N TYR A 89 -16.51 17.85 0.35
CA TYR A 89 -17.24 16.63 0.01
C TYR A 89 -16.36 15.37 0.14
N LEU A 90 -15.17 15.37 -0.48
CA LEU A 90 -14.27 14.22 -0.42
C LEU A 90 -13.75 14.00 1.01
N THR A 91 -13.46 15.07 1.76
CA THR A 91 -13.07 15.00 3.17
C THR A 91 -14.15 14.30 4.00
N ALA A 92 -15.42 14.65 3.81
CA ALA A 92 -16.53 14.01 4.48
C ALA A 92 -16.67 12.51 4.09
N GLN A 93 -16.50 12.18 2.80
CA GLN A 93 -16.52 10.79 2.35
C GLN A 93 -15.33 9.98 2.89
N SER A 94 -14.18 10.62 3.07
CA SER A 94 -12.95 9.97 3.57
C SER A 94 -13.11 9.40 4.99
N TRP A 95 -13.99 9.96 5.80
CA TRP A 95 -14.32 9.41 7.12
C TRP A 95 -15.02 8.04 7.06
N ASN A 96 -15.67 7.72 5.93
CA ASN A 96 -16.32 6.42 5.72
C ASN A 96 -15.34 5.33 5.26
N THR A 97 -14.05 5.65 5.08
CA THR A 97 -13.03 4.65 4.78
C THR A 97 -12.93 3.66 5.93
N PRO A 98 -12.97 2.34 5.68
CA PRO A 98 -12.84 1.35 6.73
C PRO A 98 -11.57 1.57 7.56
N TYR A 99 -11.71 1.42 8.89
CA TYR A 99 -10.62 1.61 9.87
C TYR A 99 -10.03 3.03 9.93
N SER A 100 -10.68 4.02 9.31
CA SER A 100 -10.28 5.43 9.44
C SER A 100 -10.39 5.89 10.88
N THR A 101 -9.33 6.53 11.37
CA THR A 101 -9.26 7.12 12.71
C THR A 101 -9.14 8.62 12.68
N ARG A 102 -8.61 9.16 11.58
CA ARG A 102 -8.41 10.58 11.38
C ARG A 102 -8.38 10.92 9.89
N VAL A 103 -8.93 12.06 9.55
CA VAL A 103 -8.87 12.64 8.21
C VAL A 103 -8.37 14.07 8.33
N ASP A 104 -7.26 14.38 7.67
CA ASP A 104 -6.67 15.71 7.63
C ASP A 104 -6.78 16.29 6.22
N ALA A 105 -7.38 17.45 6.10
CA ALA A 105 -7.56 18.20 4.87
C ALA A 105 -7.46 19.71 5.17
N ILE A 106 -7.33 20.54 4.13
CA ILE A 106 -7.36 22.00 4.32
C ILE A 106 -8.71 22.49 4.85
N THR A 107 -9.79 21.79 4.53
CA THR A 107 -11.16 22.18 4.87
C THR A 107 -11.50 21.96 6.33
N ASN A 108 -10.95 20.92 6.96
CA ASN A 108 -11.18 20.60 8.36
C ASN A 108 -9.98 20.97 9.27
N TYR A 109 -9.05 21.79 8.77
CA TYR A 109 -7.98 22.30 9.59
C TYR A 109 -8.51 23.25 10.66
N GLN A 110 -8.20 22.96 11.93
CA GLN A 110 -8.65 23.77 13.07
C GLN A 110 -7.86 25.09 13.13
N HIS A 111 -8.50 26.16 12.68
CA HIS A 111 -7.94 27.51 12.78
C HIS A 111 -8.38 28.18 14.07
N THR A 112 -7.42 28.70 14.81
CA THR A 112 -7.65 29.42 16.05
C THR A 112 -7.50 30.91 15.83
N ARG A 113 -8.53 31.70 16.18
CA ARG A 113 -8.50 33.16 16.16
C ARG A 113 -8.89 33.72 17.52
N ALA A 114 -8.24 34.82 17.91
CA ALA A 114 -8.61 35.58 19.08
C ALA A 114 -9.49 36.76 18.66
N GLU A 115 -10.58 36.98 19.37
CA GLU A 115 -11.48 38.12 19.16
C GLU A 115 -11.87 38.70 20.51
N GLY A 116 -11.25 39.83 20.86
CA GLY A 116 -11.33 40.38 22.23
C GLY A 116 -10.65 39.45 23.24
N ASP A 117 -11.41 39.03 24.26
CA ASP A 117 -10.96 38.09 25.30
C ASP A 117 -11.32 36.63 24.99
N ASP A 118 -12.00 36.37 23.85
CA ASP A 118 -12.45 35.04 23.46
C ASP A 118 -11.53 34.39 22.43
N LEU A 119 -11.44 33.06 22.51
CA LEU A 119 -10.70 32.24 21.58
C LEU A 119 -11.66 31.36 20.79
N PHE A 120 -11.71 31.56 19.48
CA PHE A 120 -12.53 30.75 18.56
C PHE A 120 -11.69 29.71 17.86
N VAL A 121 -12.15 28.45 17.89
CA VAL A 121 -11.53 27.33 17.18
C VAL A 121 -12.56 26.77 16.24
N GLU A 122 -12.33 26.89 14.95
CA GLU A 122 -13.27 26.46 13.91
C GLU A 122 -12.52 25.91 12.70
N ASP A 123 -13.21 25.09 11.91
CA ASP A 123 -12.65 24.55 10.68
C ASP A 123 -12.37 25.67 9.68
N LEU A 124 -11.21 25.62 9.02
CA LEU A 124 -10.75 26.69 8.14
C LEU A 124 -11.72 26.94 6.97
N SER A 125 -12.40 25.92 6.47
CA SER A 125 -13.31 26.04 5.34
C SER A 125 -14.56 25.20 5.54
N TYR A 126 -15.25 25.42 6.65
CA TYR A 126 -16.54 24.78 6.88
C TYR A 126 -17.63 25.43 6.01
N GLU A 127 -18.49 24.61 5.40
CA GLU A 127 -19.59 25.06 4.53
C GLU A 127 -19.14 26.06 3.44
N SER A 128 -18.09 25.65 2.68
CA SER A 128 -17.46 26.50 1.64
C SER A 128 -18.47 27.03 0.59
N HIS A 129 -19.58 26.31 0.34
CA HIS A 129 -20.64 26.71 -0.57
C HIS A 129 -21.41 27.96 -0.12
N LEU A 130 -21.38 28.28 1.18
CA LEU A 130 -22.02 29.48 1.74
C LEU A 130 -21.10 30.69 1.80
N LYS A 131 -19.78 30.51 1.57
CA LYS A 131 -18.78 31.56 1.72
C LYS A 131 -18.79 32.55 0.55
N LEU A 132 -18.53 33.80 0.88
CA LEU A 132 -18.29 34.86 -0.09
C LEU A 132 -16.86 34.79 -0.63
N ASP A 133 -16.60 35.43 -1.79
CA ASP A 133 -15.25 35.48 -2.36
C ASP A 133 -14.23 36.10 -1.40
N THR A 134 -14.63 37.09 -0.59
CA THR A 134 -13.79 37.69 0.46
C THR A 134 -13.39 36.70 1.55
N ASP A 135 -14.25 35.74 1.88
CA ASP A 135 -13.95 34.68 2.85
C ASP A 135 -12.96 33.70 2.27
N ILE A 136 -13.10 33.36 0.97
CA ILE A 136 -12.17 32.48 0.25
C ILE A 136 -10.76 33.06 0.18
N GLU A 137 -10.64 34.37 -0.07
CA GLU A 137 -9.36 35.08 -0.03
C GLU A 137 -8.72 35.03 1.35
N SER A 138 -9.54 35.17 2.41
CA SER A 138 -9.05 35.07 3.80
C SER A 138 -8.59 33.64 4.12
N ILE A 139 -9.36 32.61 3.72
CA ILE A 139 -8.98 31.19 3.85
C ILE A 139 -7.65 30.93 3.14
N LYS A 140 -7.49 31.40 1.90
CA LYS A 140 -6.26 31.27 1.12
C LYS A 140 -5.06 31.89 1.83
N LYS A 141 -5.23 33.10 2.36
CA LYS A 141 -4.17 33.82 3.06
C LYS A 141 -3.74 33.09 4.34
N ILE A 142 -4.68 32.52 5.10
CA ILE A 142 -4.39 31.74 6.29
C ILE A 142 -3.69 30.44 5.89
N ALA A 143 -4.26 29.66 4.98
CA ALA A 143 -3.75 28.36 4.57
C ALA A 143 -2.30 28.43 4.02
N LEU A 144 -2.00 29.46 3.21
CA LEU A 144 -0.68 29.65 2.62
C LEU A 144 0.38 30.16 3.62
N ARG A 145 -0.02 30.56 4.83
CA ARG A 145 0.88 30.97 5.91
C ARG A 145 1.04 29.93 7.01
N GLU A 146 0.20 28.90 6.97
CA GLU A 146 0.16 27.88 8.02
C GLU A 146 1.24 26.80 7.79
N PRO A 147 2.29 26.73 8.65
CA PRO A 147 3.38 25.76 8.48
C PRO A 147 2.92 24.30 8.58
N LEU A 148 1.81 24.02 9.26
CA LEU A 148 1.26 22.69 9.39
C LEU A 148 0.54 22.21 8.12
N LEU A 149 0.14 23.13 7.26
CA LEU A 149 -0.50 22.81 5.98
C LEU A 149 0.52 22.77 4.83
N ILE A 150 1.41 23.76 4.78
CA ILE A 150 2.37 23.93 3.68
C ILE A 150 3.39 22.78 3.64
N ASN A 151 3.60 22.22 2.43
CA ASN A 151 4.46 21.07 2.16
C ASN A 151 4.02 19.76 2.87
N ARG A 152 2.83 19.72 3.45
CA ARG A 152 2.21 18.50 3.98
C ARG A 152 0.99 18.12 3.17
N ILE A 153 -0.05 18.95 3.21
CA ILE A 153 -1.31 18.74 2.49
C ILE A 153 -1.64 19.87 1.52
N LEU A 154 -0.87 20.92 1.49
CA LEU A 154 -1.00 22.07 0.59
C LEU A 154 0.36 22.43 0.02
N ASN A 155 0.46 22.66 -1.29
CA ASN A 155 1.68 23.18 -1.88
C ASN A 155 1.78 24.72 -1.71
N LYS A 156 2.99 25.27 -1.90
CA LYS A 156 3.30 26.67 -1.61
C LYS A 156 2.50 27.70 -2.41
N ASP A 157 2.05 27.34 -3.62
CA ASP A 157 1.31 28.23 -4.52
C ASP A 157 -0.21 28.02 -4.48
N GLY A 158 -0.68 27.05 -3.68
CA GLY A 158 -2.10 26.75 -3.57
C GLY A 158 -2.70 26.07 -4.79
N SER A 159 -1.88 25.46 -5.67
CA SER A 159 -2.36 24.80 -6.89
C SER A 159 -2.66 23.31 -6.70
N VAL A 160 -2.21 22.71 -5.61
CA VAL A 160 -2.40 21.29 -5.27
C VAL A 160 -2.68 21.16 -3.78
N THR A 161 -3.64 20.33 -3.44
CA THR A 161 -3.91 19.94 -2.05
C THR A 161 -3.96 18.42 -1.92
N ALA A 162 -3.98 17.95 -0.70
CA ALA A 162 -4.15 16.53 -0.41
C ALA A 162 -5.12 16.32 0.77
N ILE A 163 -5.71 15.14 0.84
CA ILE A 163 -6.43 14.63 1.99
C ILE A 163 -5.62 13.45 2.51
N ASN A 164 -5.28 13.46 3.79
CA ASN A 164 -4.59 12.36 4.46
C ASN A 164 -5.58 11.61 5.35
N ILE A 165 -5.78 10.34 5.07
CA ILE A 165 -6.63 9.44 5.85
C ILE A 165 -5.70 8.55 6.67
N THR A 166 -5.71 8.72 7.99
CA THR A 166 -5.00 7.82 8.90
C THR A 166 -5.88 6.64 9.22
N VAL A 167 -5.38 5.42 9.02
CA VAL A 167 -6.08 4.18 9.30
C VAL A 167 -5.34 3.39 10.38
N LYS A 168 -6.08 2.73 11.24
CA LYS A 168 -5.52 1.82 12.23
C LYS A 168 -5.81 0.39 11.81
N LEU A 169 -4.79 -0.29 11.26
CA LEU A 169 -4.92 -1.69 10.88
C LEU A 169 -5.07 -2.56 12.14
N PRO A 170 -6.07 -3.44 12.21
CA PRO A 170 -6.09 -4.48 13.23
C PRO A 170 -4.87 -5.38 13.00
N GLY A 171 -4.09 -5.65 14.03
CA GLY A 171 -2.85 -6.46 13.95
C GLY A 171 -3.06 -7.93 13.53
N ILE A 172 -4.27 -8.30 13.18
CA ILE A 172 -4.70 -9.65 12.74
C ILE A 172 -5.38 -9.49 11.38
N ASP A 173 -5.07 -10.35 10.41
CA ASP A 173 -5.68 -10.40 9.07
C ASP A 173 -5.42 -9.18 8.16
N SER A 174 -4.23 -8.59 8.20
CA SER A 174 -3.83 -7.49 7.28
C SER A 174 -4.06 -7.84 5.81
N GLU A 175 -3.95 -9.12 5.45
CA GLU A 175 -4.19 -9.61 4.08
C GLU A 175 -5.63 -9.38 3.57
N LYS A 176 -6.63 -9.32 4.46
CA LYS A 176 -8.03 -9.04 4.09
C LYS A 176 -8.37 -7.57 4.23
N VAL A 177 -7.82 -6.94 5.25
CA VAL A 177 -8.11 -5.54 5.61
C VAL A 177 -7.55 -4.57 4.57
N ILE A 178 -6.31 -4.77 4.11
CA ILE A 178 -5.67 -3.90 3.11
C ILE A 178 -6.46 -3.88 1.78
N PRO A 179 -6.87 -5.02 1.18
CA PRO A 179 -7.73 -5.03 0.00
C PRO A 179 -9.10 -4.37 0.21
N GLU A 180 -9.72 -4.53 1.39
CA GLU A 180 -10.98 -3.88 1.74
C GLU A 180 -10.85 -2.35 1.72
N ILE A 181 -9.86 -1.82 2.44
CA ILE A 181 -9.57 -0.38 2.48
C ILE A 181 -9.26 0.15 1.08
N THR A 182 -8.43 -0.58 0.32
CA THR A 182 -8.04 -0.17 -1.03
C THR A 182 -9.24 -0.12 -1.98
N THR A 183 -10.11 -1.12 -1.91
CA THR A 183 -11.32 -1.17 -2.74
C THR A 183 -12.27 -0.02 -2.39
N ALA A 184 -12.51 0.22 -1.10
CA ALA A 184 -13.33 1.34 -0.64
C ALA A 184 -12.75 2.69 -1.11
N THR A 185 -11.44 2.88 -0.98
CA THR A 185 -10.76 4.10 -1.43
C THR A 185 -10.85 4.29 -2.93
N ARG A 186 -10.63 3.24 -3.73
CA ARG A 186 -10.74 3.30 -5.20
C ARG A 186 -12.16 3.65 -5.65
N ASN A 187 -13.17 3.07 -5.03
CA ASN A 187 -14.58 3.38 -5.32
C ASN A 187 -14.90 4.84 -4.98
N MET A 188 -14.53 5.30 -3.80
CA MET A 188 -14.73 6.69 -3.37
C MET A 188 -14.08 7.68 -4.33
N ILE A 189 -12.85 7.43 -4.77
CA ILE A 189 -12.13 8.28 -5.73
C ILE A 189 -12.83 8.26 -7.09
N SER A 190 -13.27 7.09 -7.56
CA SER A 190 -13.99 6.96 -8.84
C SER A 190 -15.30 7.75 -8.82
N GLU A 191 -16.08 7.68 -7.75
CA GLU A 191 -17.30 8.46 -7.55
C GLU A 191 -17.02 9.97 -7.50
N PHE A 192 -15.92 10.34 -6.81
CA PHE A 192 -15.48 11.73 -6.75
C PHE A 192 -15.11 12.27 -8.14
N GLU A 193 -14.31 11.54 -8.92
CA GLU A 193 -13.88 11.96 -10.26
C GLU A 193 -15.05 12.10 -11.24
N ILE A 194 -16.09 11.26 -11.11
CA ILE A 194 -17.32 11.37 -11.88
C ILE A 194 -18.08 12.66 -11.50
N LYS A 195 -18.18 12.95 -10.21
CA LYS A 195 -18.91 14.10 -9.69
C LYS A 195 -18.18 15.42 -9.92
N TYR A 196 -16.84 15.39 -9.81
CA TYR A 196 -15.94 16.55 -9.90
C TYR A 196 -14.85 16.36 -10.97
N PRO A 197 -15.21 16.28 -12.25
CA PRO A 197 -14.29 15.93 -13.34
C PRO A 197 -13.20 16.97 -13.60
N GLN A 198 -13.23 18.12 -12.93
CA GLN A 198 -12.18 19.12 -12.97
C GLN A 198 -10.95 18.78 -12.11
N PHE A 199 -11.05 17.78 -11.25
CA PHE A 199 -9.90 17.30 -10.49
C PHE A 199 -9.23 16.12 -11.18
N LYS A 200 -7.91 16.06 -11.04
CA LYS A 200 -7.12 14.86 -11.25
C LYS A 200 -6.63 14.39 -9.88
N THR A 201 -6.86 13.13 -9.57
CA THR A 201 -6.48 12.54 -8.29
C THR A 201 -5.25 11.65 -8.42
N TYR A 202 -4.46 11.59 -7.36
CA TYR A 202 -3.34 10.67 -7.23
C TYR A 202 -3.36 10.10 -5.81
N VAL A 203 -3.06 8.80 -5.70
CA VAL A 203 -3.08 8.09 -4.42
C VAL A 203 -1.69 7.66 -4.05
N SER A 204 -1.31 7.90 -2.80
CA SER A 204 -0.05 7.48 -2.19
C SER A 204 -0.29 7.12 -0.73
N GLY A 205 0.75 6.75 -0.01
CA GLY A 205 0.70 6.36 1.41
C GLY A 205 1.07 4.91 1.63
N THR A 206 1.14 4.49 2.88
CA THR A 206 1.59 3.13 3.27
C THR A 206 0.63 2.05 2.79
N VAL A 207 -0.68 2.26 2.93
CA VAL A 207 -1.71 1.29 2.50
C VAL A 207 -1.70 1.07 0.98
N PRO A 208 -1.75 2.11 0.13
CA PRO A 208 -1.63 1.94 -1.32
C PRO A 208 -0.30 1.34 -1.76
N LEU A 209 0.80 1.64 -1.05
CA LEU A 209 2.11 1.07 -1.33
C LEU A 209 2.12 -0.44 -1.10
N ASN A 210 1.65 -0.89 0.07
CA ASN A 210 1.54 -2.31 0.40
C ASN A 210 0.62 -3.05 -0.59
N THR A 211 -0.50 -2.43 -0.99
CA THR A 211 -1.37 -2.99 -2.04
C THR A 211 -0.64 -3.14 -3.36
N ALA A 212 0.12 -2.13 -3.79
CA ALA A 212 0.86 -2.18 -5.06
C ALA A 212 1.94 -3.27 -5.05
N PHE A 213 2.62 -3.48 -3.93
CA PHE A 213 3.55 -4.60 -3.74
C PHE A 213 2.83 -5.95 -3.86
N PHE A 214 1.72 -6.12 -3.15
CA PHE A 214 0.93 -7.35 -3.22
C PHE A 214 0.43 -7.64 -4.64
N GLU A 215 -0.17 -6.65 -5.31
CA GLU A 215 -0.66 -6.79 -6.69
C GLU A 215 0.47 -7.09 -7.69
N SER A 216 1.66 -6.48 -7.50
CA SER A 216 2.83 -6.75 -8.35
C SER A 216 3.34 -8.16 -8.14
N SER A 217 3.44 -8.61 -6.92
CA SER A 217 3.89 -9.96 -6.58
C SER A 217 2.95 -11.05 -7.11
N GLN A 218 1.64 -10.80 -7.08
CA GLN A 218 0.67 -11.71 -7.70
C GLN A 218 0.87 -11.84 -9.22
N LYS A 219 1.24 -10.74 -9.90
CA LYS A 219 1.58 -10.77 -11.34
C LYS A 219 2.89 -11.51 -11.60
N ASP A 220 3.87 -11.34 -10.73
CA ASP A 220 5.17 -12.00 -10.84
C ASP A 220 5.06 -13.52 -10.66
N LEU A 221 4.16 -13.99 -9.80
CA LEU A 221 3.86 -15.42 -9.66
C LEU A 221 3.44 -16.08 -11.00
N ALA A 222 2.64 -15.40 -11.80
CA ALA A 222 2.25 -15.89 -13.13
C ALA A 222 3.45 -15.94 -14.08
N LEU A 223 4.36 -14.95 -14.02
CA LEU A 223 5.60 -14.93 -14.81
C LEU A 223 6.56 -16.04 -14.38
N ILE A 224 6.71 -16.26 -13.08
CA ILE A 224 7.51 -17.36 -12.53
C ILE A 224 6.98 -18.70 -13.03
N GLY A 225 5.66 -18.93 -12.99
CA GLY A 225 5.02 -20.13 -13.54
C GLY A 225 5.32 -20.34 -15.03
N ALA A 226 5.22 -19.29 -15.84
CA ALA A 226 5.56 -19.33 -17.25
C ALA A 226 7.04 -19.64 -17.49
N MET A 227 7.95 -19.04 -16.69
CA MET A 227 9.38 -19.30 -16.75
C MET A 227 9.70 -20.76 -16.43
N PHE A 228 9.11 -21.33 -15.38
CA PHE A 228 9.26 -22.74 -15.05
C PHE A 228 8.79 -23.64 -16.19
N LEU A 229 7.66 -23.33 -16.84
CA LEU A 229 7.15 -24.08 -17.97
C LEU A 229 8.13 -24.06 -19.16
N ILE A 230 8.74 -22.92 -19.45
CA ILE A 230 9.77 -22.80 -20.49
C ILE A 230 10.99 -23.66 -20.15
N VAL A 231 11.47 -23.62 -18.90
CA VAL A 231 12.61 -24.43 -18.45
C VAL A 231 12.30 -25.92 -18.59
N ILE A 232 11.10 -26.34 -18.23
CA ILE A 232 10.64 -27.72 -18.39
C ILE A 232 10.68 -28.13 -19.87
N LEU A 233 10.14 -27.31 -20.79
CA LEU A 233 10.12 -27.58 -22.21
C LEU A 233 11.53 -27.67 -22.80
N VAL A 234 12.42 -26.71 -22.45
CA VAL A 234 13.81 -26.74 -22.91
C VAL A 234 14.52 -28.00 -22.44
N THR A 235 14.36 -28.34 -21.15
CA THR A 235 14.95 -29.55 -20.57
C THR A 235 14.42 -30.81 -21.25
N LEU A 236 13.12 -30.86 -21.54
CA LEU A 236 12.48 -31.98 -22.25
C LEU A 236 13.04 -32.14 -23.67
N VAL A 237 13.21 -31.03 -24.40
CA VAL A 237 13.80 -31.04 -25.76
C VAL A 237 15.24 -31.50 -25.74
N MET A 238 16.03 -31.04 -24.78
CA MET A 238 17.45 -31.39 -24.62
C MET A 238 17.65 -32.86 -24.23
N THR A 239 16.90 -33.33 -23.25
CA THR A 239 17.02 -34.72 -22.74
C THR A 239 16.32 -35.72 -23.60
N ARG A 240 15.32 -35.31 -24.39
CA ARG A 240 14.43 -36.16 -25.18
C ARG A 240 13.87 -37.33 -24.37
N ASN A 241 13.80 -37.21 -23.08
CA ASN A 241 13.34 -38.25 -22.17
C ASN A 241 12.55 -37.64 -21.02
N LEU A 242 11.25 -37.96 -20.94
CA LEU A 242 10.32 -37.45 -19.94
C LEU A 242 10.77 -37.81 -18.52
N PHE A 243 11.29 -39.01 -18.29
CA PHE A 243 11.74 -39.43 -16.96
C PHE A 243 12.97 -38.66 -16.49
N ALA A 244 13.90 -38.37 -17.41
CA ALA A 244 15.07 -37.55 -17.09
C ALA A 244 14.66 -36.11 -16.76
N THR A 245 13.72 -35.55 -17.51
CA THR A 245 13.16 -34.21 -17.25
C THR A 245 12.48 -34.15 -15.88
N LEU A 246 11.64 -35.12 -15.56
CA LEU A 246 10.96 -35.21 -14.26
C LEU A 246 11.97 -35.36 -13.09
N ALA A 247 13.00 -36.20 -13.29
CA ALA A 247 14.06 -36.36 -12.28
C ALA A 247 14.83 -35.04 -12.06
N THR A 248 15.12 -34.29 -13.12
CA THR A 248 15.77 -32.97 -13.02
C THR A 248 14.88 -31.98 -12.26
N LEU A 249 13.58 -31.96 -12.55
CA LEU A 249 12.62 -31.10 -11.86
C LEU A 249 12.55 -31.40 -10.36
N ILE A 250 12.49 -32.68 -9.97
CA ILE A 250 12.43 -33.09 -8.56
C ILE A 250 13.72 -32.68 -7.80
N VAL A 251 14.86 -32.57 -8.49
CA VAL A 251 16.13 -32.16 -7.86
C VAL A 251 16.25 -30.64 -7.74
N VAL A 252 15.60 -29.88 -8.64
CA VAL A 252 15.68 -28.41 -8.70
C VAL A 252 14.61 -27.74 -7.84
N MET A 253 13.45 -28.37 -7.63
CA MET A 253 12.41 -27.92 -6.72
C MET A 253 12.74 -28.27 -5.26
#